data_3e0fd3674deb5c3005f4c627cea2589f
#
_entry.id   3e0fd3674deb5c3005f4c627cea2589f
#
_cell.length_a   1.000
_cell.length_b   1.000
_cell.length_c   1.000
_cell.angle_alpha   90.00
_cell.angle_beta   90.00
_cell.angle_gamma   90.00
#
_symmetry.space_group_name_H-M   'P 1'
#
loop_
_entity.id
_entity.type
_entity.pdbx_description
1 polymer ?
#
loop_
_entity_poly.entity_id
_entity_poly.type
_entity_poly.pdbx_seq_one_letter_code
_entity_poly.pdbx_strand_id
1 'polypeptide(L)'
;MPEKETLERAEKDKREGKSASTQAEFVHEEIEHVREGKHGVRSTKQAIAIGLSKARRAGVKLPPSKTASKKTREQAARDVKKGETTTAKKSTKRSRAVSAALKREGHSAASKSALSRQARSAAKKRSATARSQSAKKAARTRQKA
;
A
#
# COMPACT_ATOMS: atom_id res chain seq x y z
N MET A 1 -6.96 -10.05 -5.27
CA MET A 1 -6.78 -10.58 -3.90
C MET A 1 -5.29 -10.52 -3.62
N PRO A 2 -4.86 -10.25 -2.38
CA PRO A 2 -3.48 -10.44 -2.00
C PRO A 2 -3.07 -11.90 -2.18
N GLU A 3 -1.80 -12.12 -2.48
CA GLU A 3 -1.24 -13.46 -2.58
C GLU A 3 -1.12 -14.08 -1.19
N LYS A 4 -1.16 -15.42 -1.13
CA LYS A 4 -1.12 -16.15 0.15
C LYS A 4 0.14 -15.84 0.95
N GLU A 5 1.29 -15.82 0.27
CA GLU A 5 2.58 -15.49 0.88
C GLU A 5 2.62 -14.07 1.48
N THR A 6 2.00 -13.09 0.80
CA THR A 6 1.90 -11.73 1.32
C THR A 6 1.07 -11.67 2.59
N LEU A 7 -0.03 -12.44 2.66
CA LEU A 7 -0.84 -12.54 3.86
C LEU A 7 -0.07 -13.18 5.02
N GLU A 8 0.66 -14.26 4.77
CA GLU A 8 1.47 -14.96 5.77
C GLU A 8 2.58 -14.04 6.33
N ARG A 9 3.31 -13.32 5.46
CA ARG A 9 4.32 -12.34 5.88
C ARG A 9 3.70 -11.19 6.69
N ALA A 10 2.57 -10.67 6.24
CA ALA A 10 1.87 -9.60 6.93
C ALA A 10 1.35 -10.05 8.32
N GLU A 11 0.87 -11.27 8.45
CA GLU A 11 0.47 -11.84 9.75
C GLU A 11 1.66 -12.04 10.68
N LYS A 12 2.80 -12.52 10.16
CA LYS A 12 4.05 -12.62 10.93
C LYS A 12 4.46 -11.26 11.47
N ASP A 13 4.55 -10.25 10.61
CA ASP A 13 4.91 -8.89 10.99
C ASP A 13 3.95 -8.27 12.00
N LYS A 14 2.64 -8.58 11.88
CA LYS A 14 1.63 -8.16 12.84
C LYS A 14 1.86 -8.80 14.22
N ARG A 15 2.17 -10.08 14.27
CA ARG A 15 2.51 -10.81 15.53
C ARG A 15 3.76 -10.23 16.19
N GLU A 16 4.75 -9.83 15.39
CA GLU A 16 5.99 -9.21 15.85
C GLU A 16 5.83 -7.71 16.19
N GLY A 17 4.63 -7.13 16.07
CA GLY A 17 4.37 -5.72 16.35
C GLY A 17 4.92 -4.75 15.29
N LYS A 18 5.31 -5.24 14.13
CA LYS A 18 5.91 -4.47 13.03
C LYS A 18 4.83 -3.87 12.12
N SER A 19 3.97 -3.00 12.64
CA SER A 19 2.83 -2.44 11.89
C SER A 19 3.18 -1.74 10.58
N ALA A 20 4.36 -1.11 10.49
CA ALA A 20 4.83 -0.48 9.27
C ALA A 20 5.22 -1.52 8.20
N SER A 21 5.84 -2.63 8.59
CA SER A 21 6.18 -3.74 7.68
C SER A 21 4.93 -4.44 7.20
N THR A 22 3.95 -4.68 8.06
CA THR A 22 2.66 -5.30 7.70
C THR A 22 1.99 -4.62 6.49
N GLN A 23 1.97 -3.28 6.46
CA GLN A 23 1.41 -2.57 5.30
C GLN A 23 2.34 -2.56 4.09
N ALA A 24 3.66 -2.56 4.33
CA ALA A 24 4.65 -2.53 3.26
C ALA A 24 4.60 -3.80 2.40
N GLU A 25 4.28 -4.96 2.95
CA GLU A 25 4.13 -6.21 2.22
C GLU A 25 3.11 -6.11 1.07
N PHE A 26 1.95 -5.49 1.33
CA PHE A 26 0.92 -5.30 0.29
C PHE A 26 1.33 -4.29 -0.79
N VAL A 27 2.08 -3.26 -0.41
CA VAL A 27 2.60 -2.28 -1.38
C VAL A 27 3.71 -2.92 -2.21
N HIS A 28 4.56 -3.74 -1.60
CA HIS A 28 5.61 -4.48 -2.28
C HIS A 28 5.02 -5.44 -3.32
N GLU A 29 4.04 -6.27 -2.93
CA GLU A 29 3.30 -7.14 -3.84
C GLU A 29 2.75 -6.38 -5.06
N GLU A 30 2.12 -5.23 -4.83
CA GLU A 30 1.54 -4.44 -5.91
C GLU A 30 2.60 -3.93 -6.89
N ILE A 31 3.75 -3.49 -6.38
CA ILE A 31 4.88 -3.04 -7.21
C ILE A 31 5.46 -4.20 -8.02
N GLU A 32 5.60 -5.38 -7.43
CA GLU A 32 6.09 -6.57 -8.14
C GLU A 32 5.08 -7.00 -9.22
N HIS A 33 3.77 -6.99 -8.95
CA HIS A 33 2.76 -7.27 -9.97
C HIS A 33 2.88 -6.35 -11.20
N VAL A 34 3.16 -5.05 -10.97
CA VAL A 34 3.37 -4.10 -12.08
C VAL A 34 4.68 -4.42 -12.82
N ARG A 35 5.76 -4.75 -12.12
CA ARG A 35 7.04 -5.13 -12.73
C ARG A 35 6.97 -6.41 -13.55
N GLU A 36 6.24 -7.40 -13.05
CA GLU A 36 6.01 -8.68 -13.71
C GLU A 36 5.01 -8.58 -14.88
N GLY A 37 4.42 -7.40 -15.10
CA GLY A 37 3.49 -7.18 -16.21
C GLY A 37 2.10 -7.77 -15.98
N LYS A 38 1.74 -8.18 -14.75
CA LYS A 38 0.37 -8.65 -14.44
C LYS A 38 -0.67 -7.56 -14.74
N HIS A 39 -0.31 -6.31 -14.51
CA HIS A 39 -1.04 -5.09 -14.89
C HIS A 39 -0.12 -3.87 -14.82
N GLY A 40 -0.53 -2.75 -15.41
CA GLY A 40 0.16 -1.47 -15.30
C GLY A 40 -0.46 -0.54 -14.26
N VAL A 41 0.17 0.62 -14.07
CA VAL A 41 -0.34 1.72 -13.26
C VAL A 41 0.08 3.06 -13.85
N ARG A 42 -0.77 4.07 -13.73
CA ARG A 42 -0.53 5.42 -14.22
C ARG A 42 0.58 6.15 -13.45
N SER A 43 0.74 5.85 -12.17
CA SER A 43 1.74 6.50 -11.32
C SER A 43 2.12 5.63 -10.14
N THR A 44 3.32 5.87 -9.59
CA THR A 44 3.79 5.22 -8.35
C THR A 44 2.82 5.44 -7.17
N LYS A 45 2.20 6.63 -7.09
CA LYS A 45 1.19 6.91 -6.06
C LYS A 45 -0.04 6.02 -6.19
N GLN A 46 -0.45 5.71 -7.41
CA GLN A 46 -1.57 4.79 -7.65
C GLN A 46 -1.21 3.37 -7.22
N ALA A 47 -0.02 2.86 -7.53
CA ALA A 47 0.44 1.55 -7.06
C ALA A 47 0.42 1.47 -5.52
N ILE A 48 0.98 2.46 -4.85
CA ILE A 48 0.96 2.54 -3.38
C ILE A 48 -0.49 2.56 -2.85
N ALA A 49 -1.37 3.35 -3.46
CA ALA A 49 -2.78 3.44 -3.04
C ALA A 49 -3.53 2.11 -3.20
N ILE A 50 -3.26 1.37 -4.27
CA ILE A 50 -3.84 0.03 -4.49
C ILE A 50 -3.33 -0.95 -3.41
N GLY A 51 -2.02 -0.98 -3.14
CA GLY A 51 -1.45 -1.81 -2.09
C GLY A 51 -2.04 -1.52 -0.70
N LEU A 52 -2.15 -0.24 -0.32
CA LEU A 52 -2.77 0.16 0.94
C LEU A 52 -4.27 -0.19 1.01
N SER A 53 -4.98 -0.10 -0.11
CA SER A 53 -6.39 -0.53 -0.20
C SER A 53 -6.53 -2.05 -0.02
N LYS A 54 -5.63 -2.85 -0.63
CA LYS A 54 -5.55 -4.30 -0.42
C LYS A 54 -5.30 -4.64 1.06
N ALA A 55 -4.35 -3.96 1.71
CA ALA A 55 -4.03 -4.15 3.12
C ALA A 55 -5.25 -3.90 4.01
N ARG A 56 -5.96 -2.78 3.82
CA ARG A 56 -7.18 -2.47 4.60
C ARG A 56 -8.26 -3.52 4.42
N ARG A 57 -8.48 -4.00 3.19
CA ARG A 57 -9.46 -5.06 2.89
C ARG A 57 -9.04 -6.43 3.42
N ALA A 58 -7.75 -6.64 3.67
CA ALA A 58 -7.23 -7.82 4.35
C ALA A 58 -7.27 -7.70 5.89
N GLY A 59 -7.93 -6.68 6.43
CA GLY A 59 -8.10 -6.49 7.88
C GLY A 59 -6.97 -5.75 8.57
N VAL A 60 -6.02 -5.17 7.83
CA VAL A 60 -4.98 -4.31 8.43
C VAL A 60 -5.57 -2.94 8.73
N LYS A 61 -5.61 -2.56 10.01
CA LYS A 61 -6.13 -1.25 10.45
C LYS A 61 -5.13 -0.14 10.10
N LEU A 62 -5.34 0.50 8.95
CA LEU A 62 -4.51 1.58 8.45
C LEU A 62 -5.31 2.88 8.35
N PRO A 63 -5.17 3.80 9.32
CA PRO A 63 -5.80 5.11 9.23
C PRO A 63 -5.21 5.89 8.04
N PRO A 64 -6.03 6.70 7.34
CA PRO A 64 -5.53 7.60 6.32
C PRO A 64 -4.67 8.71 6.94
N SER A 65 -3.77 9.29 6.15
CA SER A 65 -3.02 10.47 6.59
C SER A 65 -3.97 11.60 7.03
N LYS A 66 -3.59 12.32 8.09
CA LYS A 66 -4.34 13.52 8.57
C LYS A 66 -4.47 14.58 7.48
N THR A 67 -3.49 14.67 6.58
CA THR A 67 -3.45 15.61 5.44
C THR A 67 -4.14 15.09 4.19
N ALA A 68 -4.70 13.88 4.23
CA ALA A 68 -5.38 13.29 3.08
C ALA A 68 -6.70 14.04 2.77
N SER A 69 -7.03 14.12 1.48
CA SER A 69 -8.29 14.71 1.03
C SER A 69 -9.50 13.97 1.65
N LYS A 70 -10.65 14.68 1.76
CA LYS A 70 -11.91 14.10 2.24
C LYS A 70 -12.24 12.81 1.48
N LYS A 71 -12.15 12.82 0.15
CA LYS A 71 -12.40 11.66 -0.73
C LYS A 71 -11.49 10.48 -0.38
N THR A 72 -10.20 10.71 -0.14
CA THR A 72 -9.24 9.66 0.24
C THR A 72 -9.57 9.05 1.61
N ARG A 73 -9.97 9.88 2.58
CA ARG A 73 -10.39 9.42 3.91
C ARG A 73 -11.64 8.57 3.85
N GLU A 74 -12.64 8.99 3.09
CA GLU A 74 -13.88 8.22 2.89
C GLU A 74 -13.61 6.88 2.18
N GLN A 75 -12.72 6.86 1.18
CA GLN A 75 -12.33 5.62 0.51
C GLN A 75 -11.61 4.68 1.47
N ALA A 76 -10.68 5.18 2.29
CA ALA A 76 -9.98 4.39 3.29
C ALA A 76 -10.94 3.79 4.32
N ALA A 77 -11.91 4.56 4.82
CA ALA A 77 -12.94 4.07 5.74
C ALA A 77 -13.79 2.95 5.12
N ARG A 78 -14.19 3.11 3.86
CA ARG A 78 -14.90 2.05 3.12
C ARG A 78 -14.08 0.77 2.96
N ASP A 79 -12.78 0.90 2.71
CA ASP A 79 -11.90 -0.27 2.55
C ASP A 79 -11.68 -1.01 3.88
N VAL A 80 -11.56 -0.29 5.00
CA VAL A 80 -11.50 -0.88 6.35
C VAL A 80 -12.79 -1.64 6.65
N LYS A 81 -13.95 -1.01 6.45
CA LYS A 81 -15.25 -1.65 6.67
C LYS A 81 -15.43 -2.92 5.82
N LYS A 82 -14.92 -2.93 4.59
CA LYS A 82 -14.93 -4.14 3.75
C LYS A 82 -13.99 -5.23 4.26
N GLY A 83 -12.91 -4.88 4.94
CA GLY A 83 -12.02 -5.84 5.57
C GLY A 83 -12.64 -6.50 6.80
N GLU A 84 -13.55 -5.81 7.48
CA GLU A 84 -14.29 -6.34 8.63
C GLU A 84 -15.45 -7.25 8.21
N THR A 85 -16.00 -7.04 7.00
CA THR A 85 -17.11 -7.83 6.45
C THR A 85 -16.61 -8.80 5.38
N THR A 86 -16.39 -10.06 5.74
CA THR A 86 -15.86 -11.10 4.84
C THR A 86 -16.82 -11.57 3.74
N THR A 87 -18.08 -11.17 3.77
CA THR A 87 -19.17 -11.74 2.94
C THR A 87 -19.54 -10.94 1.70
N ALA A 88 -18.93 -9.79 1.45
CA ALA A 88 -19.29 -8.97 0.29
C ALA A 88 -18.86 -9.61 -1.04
N LYS A 89 -19.81 -10.17 -1.80
CA LYS A 89 -19.58 -10.67 -3.17
C LYS A 89 -19.00 -9.56 -4.05
N LYS A 90 -17.91 -9.86 -4.73
CA LYS A 90 -17.28 -8.92 -5.69
C LYS A 90 -18.15 -8.81 -6.95
N SER A 91 -18.41 -7.58 -7.40
CA SER A 91 -19.02 -7.37 -8.70
C SER A 91 -18.04 -7.77 -9.80
N THR A 92 -18.32 -8.85 -10.52
CA THR A 92 -17.51 -9.36 -11.64
C THR A 92 -17.38 -8.32 -12.77
N LYS A 93 -18.44 -7.60 -13.09
CA LYS A 93 -18.44 -6.54 -14.11
C LYS A 93 -17.44 -5.43 -13.74
N ARG A 94 -17.50 -4.95 -12.50
CA ARG A 94 -16.57 -3.90 -12.01
C ARG A 94 -15.14 -4.41 -11.94
N SER A 95 -14.92 -5.63 -11.47
CA SER A 95 -13.59 -6.25 -11.39
C SER A 95 -12.94 -6.36 -12.77
N ARG A 96 -13.69 -6.85 -13.77
CA ARG A 96 -13.22 -6.96 -15.17
C ARG A 96 -12.90 -5.58 -15.76
N ALA A 97 -13.75 -4.58 -15.55
CA ALA A 97 -13.54 -3.23 -16.06
C ALA A 97 -12.27 -2.58 -15.47
N VAL A 98 -12.06 -2.71 -14.14
CA VAL A 98 -10.85 -2.19 -13.47
C VAL A 98 -9.61 -2.92 -13.94
N SER A 99 -9.63 -4.26 -14.05
CA SER A 99 -8.52 -5.05 -14.59
C SER A 99 -8.17 -4.65 -16.01
N ALA A 100 -9.16 -4.49 -16.88
CA ALA A 100 -8.95 -4.06 -18.26
C ALA A 100 -8.34 -2.65 -18.34
N ALA A 101 -8.79 -1.73 -17.49
CA ALA A 101 -8.21 -0.38 -17.41
C ALA A 101 -6.75 -0.42 -16.96
N LEU A 102 -6.42 -1.18 -15.91
CA LEU A 102 -5.06 -1.29 -15.41
C LEU A 102 -4.11 -1.97 -16.42
N LYS A 103 -4.59 -2.97 -17.17
CA LYS A 103 -3.78 -3.63 -18.22
C LYS A 103 -3.38 -2.71 -19.37
N ARG A 104 -4.09 -1.59 -19.56
CA ARG A 104 -3.75 -0.57 -20.57
C ARG A 104 -2.71 0.43 -20.11
N GLU A 105 -2.44 0.49 -18.80
CA GLU A 105 -1.47 1.41 -18.21
C GLU A 105 -0.04 0.85 -18.35
N GLY A 106 0.95 1.75 -18.33
CA GLY A 106 2.36 1.37 -18.42
C GLY A 106 2.92 0.81 -17.11
N HIS A 107 4.14 0.26 -17.18
CA HIS A 107 4.83 -0.35 -16.03
C HIS A 107 5.94 0.54 -15.45
N SER A 108 6.32 1.61 -16.15
CA SER A 108 7.46 2.50 -15.78
C SER A 108 7.32 3.14 -14.39
N ALA A 109 6.08 3.30 -13.91
CA ALA A 109 5.79 3.83 -12.59
C ALA A 109 6.26 2.95 -11.43
N ALA A 110 6.53 1.67 -11.65
CA ALA A 110 7.10 0.73 -10.69
C ALA A 110 8.63 0.58 -10.79
N SER A 111 9.29 1.35 -11.68
CA SER A 111 10.74 1.34 -11.80
C SER A 111 11.42 1.86 -10.53
N LYS A 112 12.66 1.40 -10.27
CA LYS A 112 13.46 1.86 -9.12
C LYS A 112 13.61 3.39 -9.10
N SER A 113 13.79 4.02 -10.26
CA SER A 113 13.90 5.48 -10.40
C SER A 113 12.59 6.20 -10.05
N ALA A 114 11.43 5.69 -10.48
CA ALA A 114 10.13 6.25 -10.16
C ALA A 114 9.82 6.16 -8.65
N LEU A 115 10.10 5.00 -8.05
CA LEU A 115 9.96 4.79 -6.60
C LEU A 115 10.89 5.73 -5.81
N SER A 116 12.14 5.88 -6.22
CA SER A 116 13.10 6.79 -5.58
C SER A 116 12.62 8.24 -5.65
N ARG A 117 12.14 8.71 -6.82
CA ARG A 117 11.55 10.04 -6.96
C ARG A 117 10.34 10.25 -6.04
N GLN A 118 9.45 9.25 -5.98
CA GLN A 118 8.29 9.31 -5.08
C GLN A 118 8.70 9.39 -3.61
N ALA A 119 9.66 8.57 -3.18
CA ALA A 119 10.17 8.57 -1.81
C ALA A 119 10.80 9.92 -1.45
N ARG A 120 11.64 10.48 -2.33
CA ARG A 120 12.24 11.82 -2.14
C ARG A 120 11.20 12.93 -2.06
N SER A 121 10.19 12.90 -2.95
CA SER A 121 9.08 13.86 -2.93
C SER A 121 8.28 13.78 -1.64
N ALA A 122 7.96 12.57 -1.19
CA ALA A 122 7.26 12.36 0.08
C ALA A 122 8.09 12.84 1.28
N ALA A 123 9.40 12.55 1.29
CA ALA A 123 10.30 13.00 2.34
C ALA A 123 10.41 14.53 2.41
N LYS A 124 10.51 15.23 1.26
CA LYS A 124 10.56 16.70 1.21
C LYS A 124 9.31 17.37 1.79
N LYS A 125 8.14 16.74 1.69
CA LYS A 125 6.87 17.25 2.24
C LYS A 125 6.78 17.11 3.78
N ARG A 126 7.68 16.34 4.39
CA ARG A 126 7.71 16.15 5.84
C ARG A 126 8.63 17.20 6.47
N SER A 127 8.27 17.68 7.67
CA SER A 127 9.13 18.58 8.44
C SER A 127 10.46 17.91 8.78
N ALA A 128 11.51 18.70 9.04
CA ALA A 128 12.82 18.21 9.47
C ALA A 128 12.70 17.37 10.76
N THR A 129 11.90 17.84 11.71
CA THR A 129 11.61 17.12 12.96
C THR A 129 10.98 15.75 12.70
N ALA A 130 9.96 15.67 11.83
CA ALA A 130 9.32 14.41 11.51
C ALA A 130 10.25 13.42 10.80
N ARG A 131 11.18 13.91 9.96
CA ARG A 131 12.21 13.08 9.32
C ARG A 131 13.21 12.55 10.36
N SER A 132 13.69 13.39 11.27
CA SER A 132 14.59 13.01 12.36
C SER A 132 13.96 11.95 13.27
N GLN A 133 12.71 12.16 13.69
CA GLN A 133 11.98 11.18 14.52
C GLN A 133 11.83 9.82 13.83
N SER A 134 11.55 9.81 12.53
CA SER A 134 11.47 8.56 11.77
C SER A 134 12.81 7.84 11.69
N ALA A 135 13.91 8.58 11.48
CA ALA A 135 15.26 8.03 11.45
C ALA A 135 15.64 7.42 12.81
N LYS A 136 15.38 8.14 13.91
CA LYS A 136 15.59 7.65 15.28
C LYS A 136 14.79 6.39 15.58
N LYS A 137 13.51 6.34 15.15
CA LYS A 137 12.67 5.14 15.31
C LYS A 137 13.23 3.95 14.53
N ALA A 138 13.64 4.15 13.29
CA ALA A 138 14.24 3.12 12.46
C ALA A 138 15.56 2.58 13.07
N ALA A 139 16.42 3.47 13.60
CA ALA A 139 17.65 3.07 14.29
C ALA A 139 17.35 2.19 15.51
N ARG A 140 16.40 2.61 16.36
CA ARG A 140 15.96 1.80 17.52
C ARG A 140 15.41 0.42 17.14
N THR A 141 14.67 0.34 16.04
CA THR A 141 14.12 -0.95 15.55
C THR A 141 15.27 -1.88 15.12
N ARG A 142 16.29 -1.36 14.44
CA ARG A 142 17.47 -2.16 14.03
C ARG A 142 18.30 -2.65 15.21
N GLN A 143 18.38 -1.86 16.30
CA GLN A 143 19.11 -2.27 17.51
C GLN A 143 18.40 -3.36 18.31
N LYS A 144 17.10 -3.57 18.09
CA LYS A 144 16.30 -4.59 18.77
C LYS A 144 16.12 -5.88 17.95
N ALA A 145 16.53 -5.86 16.69
CA ALA A 145 16.51 -7.01 15.79
C ALA A 145 17.85 -7.76 15.83
#